data_3042399180ce2effaba4a7887a1e266d
#
_entry.id   3042399180ce2effaba4a7887a1e266d
#
_cell.length_a   1.000
_cell.length_b   1.000
_cell.length_c   1.000
_cell.angle_alpha   90.00
_cell.angle_beta   90.00
_cell.angle_gamma   90.00
#
_symmetry.space_group_name_H-M   'P 1'
#
loop_
_entity.id
_entity.type
_entity.pdbx_description
1 polymer ?
#
loop_
_entity_poly.entity_id
_entity_poly.type
_entity_poly.pdbx_seq_one_letter_code
_entity_poly.pdbx_strand_id
1 'polypeptide(L)'
;MQVAEAIKDWVVEQGLQSGDRLPGEAELIARFSMSKGTIREAMRILEAQGLIKTRTGPGGGSFVHEVSRQRAKALLGNYFYFKNLTIGDIYQLRLTLEPELAGSLAGKLPENILRQLEENIAEYSEPSATLEEERQQHVASLRFHAILAEHSDNPLLGFIIDFMVNLLSDLTVYRRLYSPPNIELWKQGRDHQKQLIASLREGDGERARSIMSDHMETAWKLMRQQELEMESRFISE
;
A
#
# COMPACT_ATOMS: atom_id res chain seq x y z
N MET A 1 11.00 -2.66 28.05
CA MET A 1 9.70 -2.61 27.34
C MET A 1 8.71 -1.67 28.03
N GLN A 2 8.39 -1.84 29.32
CA GLN A 2 7.42 -0.98 30.04
C GLN A 2 7.73 0.54 30.00
N VAL A 3 9.00 0.95 30.11
CA VAL A 3 9.37 2.38 30.08
C VAL A 3 9.22 2.99 28.68
N ALA A 4 9.46 2.23 27.61
CA ALA A 4 9.23 2.70 26.24
C ALA A 4 7.73 2.96 25.99
N GLU A 5 6.85 2.07 26.46
CA GLU A 5 5.39 2.29 26.39
C GLU A 5 4.97 3.51 27.25
N ALA A 6 5.49 3.65 28.47
CA ALA A 6 5.19 4.82 29.30
C ALA A 6 5.62 6.16 28.64
N ILE A 7 6.77 6.18 27.95
CA ILE A 7 7.19 7.37 27.20
C ILE A 7 6.25 7.63 26.01
N LYS A 8 5.83 6.60 25.32
CA LYS A 8 4.87 6.70 24.19
C LYS A 8 3.53 7.23 24.67
N ASP A 9 2.99 6.66 25.75
CA ASP A 9 1.72 7.12 26.34
C ASP A 9 1.82 8.60 26.75
N TRP A 10 2.93 8.98 27.37
CA TRP A 10 3.19 10.36 27.73
C TRP A 10 3.27 11.31 26.49
N VAL A 11 3.90 10.88 25.39
CA VAL A 11 3.93 11.64 24.13
C VAL A 11 2.52 11.91 23.62
N VAL A 12 1.64 10.90 23.68
CA VAL A 12 0.23 11.02 23.29
C VAL A 12 -0.53 11.96 24.24
N GLU A 13 -0.37 11.79 25.55
CA GLU A 13 -1.01 12.65 26.57
C GLU A 13 -0.61 14.11 26.44
N GLN A 14 0.64 14.40 26.09
CA GLN A 14 1.13 15.75 25.84
C GLN A 14 0.72 16.33 24.48
N GLY A 15 0.08 15.53 23.61
CA GLY A 15 -0.31 15.94 22.27
C GLY A 15 0.87 16.26 21.35
N LEU A 16 2.06 15.68 21.60
CA LEU A 16 3.25 15.91 20.79
C LEU A 16 3.06 15.35 19.38
N GLN A 17 3.45 16.14 18.40
CA GLN A 17 3.34 15.80 16.98
C GLN A 17 4.69 15.42 16.38
N SER A 18 4.65 14.81 15.21
CA SER A 18 5.88 14.52 14.42
C SER A 18 6.71 15.80 14.21
N GLY A 19 7.98 15.74 14.58
CA GLY A 19 8.90 16.87 14.58
C GLY A 19 9.09 17.56 15.94
N ASP A 20 8.21 17.33 16.92
CA ASP A 20 8.36 17.88 18.25
C ASP A 20 9.53 17.26 19.00
N ARG A 21 10.24 18.10 19.75
CA ARG A 21 11.40 17.66 20.50
C ARG A 21 10.98 17.02 21.81
N LEU A 22 11.52 15.85 22.09
CA LEU A 22 11.38 15.17 23.36
C LEU A 22 12.27 15.82 24.44
N PRO A 23 11.89 15.71 25.72
CA PRO A 23 12.74 16.11 26.84
C PRO A 23 14.11 15.44 26.78
N GLY A 24 15.11 16.11 27.33
CA GLY A 24 16.47 15.57 27.42
C GLY A 24 16.55 14.36 28.36
N GLU A 25 17.63 13.58 28.23
CA GLU A 25 17.87 12.36 29.03
C GLU A 25 17.69 12.60 30.53
N ALA A 26 18.23 13.71 31.07
CA ALA A 26 18.13 14.04 32.49
C ALA A 26 16.67 14.29 32.93
N GLU A 27 15.89 14.94 32.09
CA GLU A 27 14.47 15.21 32.37
C GLU A 27 13.62 13.93 32.29
N LEU A 28 13.89 13.06 31.32
CA LEU A 28 13.23 11.76 31.23
C LEU A 28 13.54 10.87 32.44
N ILE A 29 14.81 10.88 32.93
CA ILE A 29 15.21 10.17 34.15
C ILE A 29 14.39 10.68 35.36
N ALA A 30 14.29 12.00 35.51
CA ALA A 30 13.53 12.60 36.61
C ALA A 30 12.03 12.30 36.52
N ARG A 31 11.45 12.41 35.32
CA ARG A 31 10.02 12.20 35.04
C ARG A 31 9.56 10.79 35.33
N PHE A 32 10.30 9.81 34.80
CA PHE A 32 9.94 8.39 34.90
C PHE A 32 10.58 7.69 36.11
N SER A 33 11.41 8.38 36.89
CA SER A 33 12.13 7.83 38.05
C SER A 33 12.91 6.55 37.73
N MET A 34 13.54 6.53 36.56
CA MET A 34 14.27 5.36 36.03
C MET A 34 15.76 5.64 35.91
N SER A 35 16.57 4.57 35.88
CA SER A 35 18.01 4.71 35.69
C SER A 35 18.33 5.23 34.26
N LYS A 36 19.50 5.86 34.11
CA LYS A 36 20.02 6.32 32.82
C LYS A 36 20.06 5.21 31.78
N GLY A 37 20.49 4.00 32.18
CA GLY A 37 20.55 2.84 31.30
C GLY A 37 19.16 2.44 30.80
N THR A 38 18.16 2.44 31.69
CA THR A 38 16.77 2.10 31.36
C THR A 38 16.15 3.11 30.38
N ILE A 39 16.37 4.42 30.60
CA ILE A 39 15.90 5.47 29.69
C ILE A 39 16.56 5.33 28.32
N ARG A 40 17.88 5.13 28.25
CA ARG A 40 18.58 4.93 26.96
C ARG A 40 18.05 3.73 26.20
N GLU A 41 17.80 2.63 26.87
CA GLU A 41 17.24 1.43 26.23
C GLU A 41 15.81 1.67 25.73
N ALA A 42 14.97 2.35 26.53
CA ALA A 42 13.64 2.74 26.10
C ALA A 42 13.68 3.63 24.84
N MET A 43 14.57 4.62 24.81
CA MET A 43 14.76 5.50 23.64
C MET A 43 15.23 4.73 22.40
N ARG A 44 16.14 3.75 22.56
CA ARG A 44 16.56 2.86 21.44
C ARG A 44 15.41 2.03 20.91
N ILE A 45 14.57 1.49 21.80
CA ILE A 45 13.37 0.73 21.40
C ILE A 45 12.42 1.62 20.59
N LEU A 46 12.12 2.84 21.05
CA LEU A 46 11.26 3.76 20.33
C LEU A 46 11.83 4.19 18.99
N GLU A 47 13.15 4.37 18.91
CA GLU A 47 13.84 4.69 17.65
C GLU A 47 13.83 3.49 16.69
N ALA A 48 14.03 2.27 17.19
CA ALA A 48 13.92 1.04 16.42
C ALA A 48 12.49 0.83 15.90
N GLN A 49 11.46 1.21 16.66
CA GLN A 49 10.08 1.22 16.22
C GLN A 49 9.76 2.34 15.20
N GLY A 50 10.64 3.38 15.11
CA GLY A 50 10.46 4.52 14.22
C GLY A 50 9.55 5.62 14.78
N LEU A 51 9.24 5.55 16.07
CA LEU A 51 8.39 6.54 16.77
C LEU A 51 9.17 7.79 17.17
N ILE A 52 10.48 7.69 17.26
CA ILE A 52 11.38 8.81 17.47
C ILE A 52 12.57 8.76 16.51
N LYS A 53 13.22 9.91 16.33
CA LYS A 53 14.46 10.03 15.57
C LYS A 53 15.45 10.89 16.34
N THR A 54 16.66 10.37 16.57
CA THR A 54 17.74 11.11 17.25
C THR A 54 18.59 11.87 16.24
N ARG A 55 18.88 13.14 16.54
CA ARG A 55 19.79 13.99 15.78
C ARG A 55 20.97 14.37 16.68
N THR A 56 22.18 14.33 16.13
CA THR A 56 23.42 14.72 16.81
C THR A 56 23.83 16.14 16.43
N GLY A 57 24.71 16.76 17.23
CA GLY A 57 25.27 18.09 16.96
C GLY A 57 24.49 19.25 17.59
N PRO A 58 24.82 20.51 17.22
CA PRO A 58 24.12 21.71 17.72
C PRO A 58 22.63 21.63 17.39
N GLY A 59 21.76 21.81 18.39
CA GLY A 59 20.30 21.63 18.25
C GLY A 59 19.85 20.15 18.19
N GLY A 60 20.76 19.20 18.44
CA GLY A 60 20.45 17.78 18.53
C GLY A 60 19.50 17.41 19.64
N GLY A 61 19.08 16.17 19.64
CA GLY A 61 18.10 15.62 20.61
C GLY A 61 17.25 14.54 19.96
N SER A 62 16.32 14.01 20.73
CA SER A 62 15.33 13.07 20.21
C SER A 62 14.05 13.82 19.84
N PHE A 63 13.48 13.46 18.73
CA PHE A 63 12.28 14.09 18.17
C PHE A 63 11.22 13.02 17.90
N VAL A 64 9.95 13.36 18.13
CA VAL A 64 8.83 12.52 17.69
C VAL A 64 8.92 12.32 16.18
N HIS A 65 8.73 11.11 15.72
CA HIS A 65 8.82 10.76 14.32
C HIS A 65 7.62 9.92 13.91
N GLU A 66 7.13 10.16 12.70
CA GLU A 66 6.08 9.37 12.10
C GLU A 66 6.66 8.17 11.36
N VAL A 67 6.12 6.99 11.60
CA VAL A 67 6.50 5.80 10.83
C VAL A 67 6.07 5.99 9.39
N SER A 68 7.01 5.96 8.45
CA SER A 68 6.67 6.11 7.05
C SER A 68 5.78 4.97 6.55
N ARG A 69 4.87 5.28 5.62
CA ARG A 69 4.00 4.31 4.95
C ARG A 69 4.79 3.12 4.38
N GLN A 70 5.94 3.39 3.77
CA GLN A 70 6.82 2.36 3.22
C GLN A 70 7.37 1.42 4.31
N ARG A 71 7.76 1.95 5.47
CA ARG A 71 8.25 1.14 6.59
C ARG A 71 7.14 0.27 7.18
N ALA A 72 5.94 0.81 7.33
CA ALA A 72 4.77 0.06 7.79
C ALA A 72 4.45 -1.09 6.82
N LYS A 73 4.42 -0.82 5.50
CA LYS A 73 4.23 -1.85 4.47
C LYS A 73 5.31 -2.94 4.53
N ALA A 74 6.58 -2.57 4.71
CA ALA A 74 7.68 -3.53 4.81
C ALA A 74 7.54 -4.45 6.04
N LEU A 75 7.15 -3.91 7.19
CA LEU A 75 6.92 -4.71 8.42
C LEU A 75 5.75 -5.68 8.26
N LEU A 76 4.64 -5.24 7.66
CA LEU A 76 3.50 -6.09 7.34
C LEU A 76 3.88 -7.14 6.29
N GLY A 77 4.64 -6.77 5.26
CA GLY A 77 5.16 -7.70 4.27
C GLY A 77 5.98 -8.82 4.89
N ASN A 78 6.88 -8.49 5.84
CA ASN A 78 7.64 -9.48 6.59
C ASN A 78 6.74 -10.43 7.39
N TYR A 79 5.67 -9.92 8.01
CA TYR A 79 4.70 -10.75 8.72
C TYR A 79 4.01 -11.74 7.78
N PHE A 80 3.53 -11.25 6.63
CA PHE A 80 2.80 -12.06 5.67
C PHE A 80 3.68 -13.01 4.86
N TYR A 81 5.00 -12.75 4.75
CA TYR A 81 5.94 -13.62 4.06
C TYR A 81 5.86 -15.09 4.54
N PHE A 82 5.68 -15.29 5.84
CA PHE A 82 5.57 -16.63 6.44
C PHE A 82 4.12 -17.16 6.51
N LYS A 83 3.14 -16.47 5.93
CA LYS A 83 1.72 -16.84 5.99
C LYS A 83 1.21 -17.54 4.73
N ASN A 84 2.10 -17.78 3.74
CA ASN A 84 1.74 -18.42 2.48
C ASN A 84 0.52 -17.77 1.80
N LEU A 85 0.48 -16.43 1.76
CA LEU A 85 -0.59 -15.70 1.11
C LEU A 85 -0.76 -16.16 -0.34
N THR A 86 -2.00 -16.35 -0.71
CA THR A 86 -2.42 -16.64 -2.08
C THR A 86 -2.93 -15.36 -2.77
N ILE A 87 -2.96 -15.37 -4.09
CA ILE A 87 -3.64 -14.32 -4.86
C ILE A 87 -5.12 -14.24 -4.47
N GLY A 88 -5.75 -15.38 -4.17
CA GLY A 88 -7.13 -15.45 -3.69
C GLY A 88 -7.38 -14.64 -2.43
N ASP A 89 -6.49 -14.73 -1.44
CA ASP A 89 -6.62 -13.98 -0.19
C ASP A 89 -6.61 -12.47 -0.43
N ILE A 90 -5.76 -12.01 -1.36
CA ILE A 90 -5.67 -10.59 -1.73
C ILE A 90 -6.92 -10.15 -2.48
N TYR A 91 -7.36 -10.91 -3.49
CA TYR A 91 -8.55 -10.55 -4.26
C TYR A 91 -9.85 -10.58 -3.45
N GLN A 92 -9.97 -11.43 -2.43
CA GLN A 92 -11.11 -11.42 -1.51
C GLN A 92 -11.31 -10.05 -0.85
N LEU A 93 -10.22 -9.39 -0.47
CA LEU A 93 -10.28 -8.04 0.10
C LEU A 93 -10.45 -6.97 -0.98
N ARG A 94 -9.77 -7.09 -2.13
CA ARG A 94 -9.87 -6.14 -3.23
C ARG A 94 -11.29 -6.03 -3.78
N LEU A 95 -11.97 -7.16 -3.96
CA LEU A 95 -13.38 -7.25 -4.38
C LEU A 95 -14.33 -6.46 -3.45
N THR A 96 -13.98 -6.35 -2.17
CA THR A 96 -14.81 -5.63 -1.19
C THR A 96 -14.42 -4.16 -1.08
N LEU A 97 -13.14 -3.85 -1.04
CA LEU A 97 -12.65 -2.54 -0.64
C LEU A 97 -12.47 -1.57 -1.82
N GLU A 98 -12.06 -2.06 -2.99
CA GLU A 98 -11.78 -1.18 -4.12
C GLU A 98 -13.03 -0.57 -4.77
N PRO A 99 -14.17 -1.28 -4.89
CA PRO A 99 -15.42 -0.64 -5.33
C PRO A 99 -15.86 0.50 -4.42
N GLU A 100 -15.72 0.35 -3.09
CA GLU A 100 -16.04 1.39 -2.13
C GLU A 100 -15.10 2.60 -2.27
N LEU A 101 -13.80 2.36 -2.46
CA LEU A 101 -12.85 3.42 -2.76
C LEU A 101 -13.27 4.18 -4.03
N ALA A 102 -13.50 3.47 -5.14
CA ALA A 102 -13.86 4.08 -6.42
C ALA A 102 -15.12 4.95 -6.31
N GLY A 103 -16.18 4.43 -5.69
CA GLY A 103 -17.41 5.18 -5.45
C GLY A 103 -17.19 6.43 -4.58
N SER A 104 -16.31 6.35 -3.58
CA SER A 104 -16.02 7.46 -2.68
C SER A 104 -15.22 8.60 -3.31
N LEU A 105 -14.46 8.30 -4.38
CA LEU A 105 -13.60 9.27 -5.10
C LEU A 105 -14.32 10.00 -6.24
N ALA A 106 -15.51 9.54 -6.65
CA ALA A 106 -16.25 10.14 -7.77
C ALA A 106 -16.55 11.61 -7.51
N GLY A 107 -16.19 12.47 -8.46
CA GLY A 107 -16.33 13.91 -8.37
C GLY A 107 -15.39 14.64 -7.42
N LYS A 108 -14.47 13.91 -6.76
CA LYS A 108 -13.54 14.50 -5.78
C LYS A 108 -12.11 14.59 -6.26
N LEU A 109 -11.74 13.79 -7.27
CA LEU A 109 -10.38 13.79 -7.78
C LEU A 109 -10.12 15.07 -8.61
N PRO A 110 -9.02 15.80 -8.34
CA PRO A 110 -8.63 16.93 -9.16
C PRO A 110 -8.17 16.47 -10.55
N GLU A 111 -8.32 17.34 -11.57
CA GLU A 111 -8.07 17.00 -12.97
C GLU A 111 -6.63 16.54 -13.25
N ASN A 112 -5.64 17.00 -12.48
CA ASN A 112 -4.26 16.53 -12.62
C ASN A 112 -4.12 15.06 -12.22
N ILE A 113 -4.94 14.55 -11.28
CA ILE A 113 -4.93 13.15 -10.88
C ILE A 113 -5.66 12.28 -11.91
N LEU A 114 -6.78 12.77 -12.46
CA LEU A 114 -7.45 12.07 -13.56
C LEU A 114 -6.52 11.93 -14.77
N ARG A 115 -5.76 12.98 -15.11
CA ARG A 115 -4.72 12.91 -16.15
C ARG A 115 -3.60 11.95 -15.80
N GLN A 116 -3.14 11.89 -14.55
CA GLN A 116 -2.14 10.91 -14.10
C GLN A 116 -2.63 9.47 -14.29
N LEU A 117 -3.91 9.20 -14.05
CA LEU A 117 -4.52 7.90 -14.33
C LEU A 117 -4.58 7.61 -15.84
N GLU A 118 -4.89 8.58 -16.67
CA GLU A 118 -4.87 8.47 -18.14
C GLU A 118 -3.46 8.21 -18.67
N GLU A 119 -2.46 8.93 -18.16
CA GLU A 119 -1.04 8.72 -18.47
C GLU A 119 -0.57 7.32 -18.05
N ASN A 120 -1.01 6.85 -16.88
CA ASN A 120 -0.70 5.50 -16.44
C ASN A 120 -1.28 4.43 -17.39
N ILE A 121 -2.52 4.57 -17.86
CA ILE A 121 -3.12 3.65 -18.85
C ILE A 121 -2.36 3.71 -20.20
N ALA A 122 -1.83 4.86 -20.57
CA ALA A 122 -1.07 5.02 -21.81
C ALA A 122 0.23 4.21 -21.83
N GLU A 123 0.82 3.89 -20.67
CA GLU A 123 2.03 3.07 -20.55
C GLU A 123 1.83 1.62 -21.05
N TYR A 124 0.59 1.14 -21.10
CA TYR A 124 0.22 -0.20 -21.60
C TYR A 124 -0.93 -0.13 -22.63
N SER A 125 -0.85 0.85 -23.53
CA SER A 125 -1.87 1.06 -24.58
C SER A 125 -1.88 0.00 -25.68
N GLU A 126 -0.75 -0.63 -25.92
CA GLU A 126 -0.56 -1.70 -26.91
C GLU A 126 -0.22 -3.02 -26.20
N PRO A 127 -0.58 -4.18 -26.80
CA PRO A 127 -0.16 -5.46 -26.27
C PRO A 127 1.35 -5.58 -26.18
N SER A 128 1.85 -6.21 -25.13
CA SER A 128 3.28 -6.46 -24.97
C SER A 128 3.84 -7.36 -26.07
N ALA A 129 5.03 -7.04 -26.58
CA ALA A 129 5.75 -7.86 -27.55
C ALA A 129 6.74 -8.83 -26.88
N THR A 130 7.11 -8.57 -25.62
CA THR A 130 8.07 -9.37 -24.86
C THR A 130 7.56 -9.65 -23.44
N LEU A 131 8.09 -10.70 -22.80
CA LEU A 131 7.76 -11.03 -21.42
C LEU A 131 8.17 -9.91 -20.44
N GLU A 132 9.22 -9.19 -20.72
CA GLU A 132 9.64 -8.07 -19.86
C GLU A 132 8.66 -6.88 -19.99
N GLU A 133 8.18 -6.58 -21.19
CA GLU A 133 7.12 -5.59 -21.40
C GLU A 133 5.84 -6.03 -20.71
N GLU A 134 5.45 -7.31 -20.82
CA GLU A 134 4.27 -7.84 -20.11
C GLU A 134 4.38 -7.64 -18.60
N ARG A 135 5.54 -7.96 -18.03
CA ARG A 135 5.80 -7.72 -16.61
C ARG A 135 5.65 -6.24 -16.26
N GLN A 136 6.23 -5.34 -17.03
CA GLN A 136 6.15 -3.90 -16.82
C GLN A 136 4.72 -3.38 -16.94
N GLN A 137 3.99 -3.81 -17.94
CA GLN A 137 2.59 -3.45 -18.16
C GLN A 137 1.69 -3.96 -17.03
N HIS A 138 1.91 -5.19 -16.57
CA HIS A 138 1.17 -5.74 -15.44
C HIS A 138 1.40 -4.92 -14.16
N VAL A 139 2.65 -4.58 -13.84
CA VAL A 139 2.98 -3.71 -12.69
C VAL A 139 2.38 -2.32 -12.87
N ALA A 140 2.43 -1.74 -14.08
CA ALA A 140 1.82 -0.45 -14.37
C ALA A 140 0.30 -0.46 -14.18
N SER A 141 -0.39 -1.55 -14.60
CA SER A 141 -1.84 -1.68 -14.40
C SER A 141 -2.23 -1.75 -12.91
N LEU A 142 -1.41 -2.37 -12.08
CA LEU A 142 -1.61 -2.38 -10.63
C LEU A 142 -1.37 -1.00 -10.00
N ARG A 143 -0.44 -0.21 -10.55
CA ARG A 143 -0.17 1.16 -10.07
C ARG A 143 -1.39 2.08 -10.19
N PHE A 144 -2.28 1.85 -11.14
CA PHE A 144 -3.56 2.55 -11.26
C PHE A 144 -4.35 2.54 -9.94
N HIS A 145 -4.44 1.38 -9.31
CA HIS A 145 -5.14 1.21 -8.01
C HIS A 145 -4.41 1.90 -6.86
N ALA A 146 -3.08 1.90 -6.87
CA ALA A 146 -2.29 2.62 -5.87
C ALA A 146 -2.51 4.14 -5.96
N ILE A 147 -2.60 4.71 -7.17
CA ILE A 147 -2.92 6.12 -7.39
C ILE A 147 -4.29 6.47 -6.77
N LEU A 148 -5.31 5.64 -6.99
CA LEU A 148 -6.62 5.84 -6.36
C LEU A 148 -6.54 5.78 -4.83
N ALA A 149 -5.81 4.78 -4.31
CA ALA A 149 -5.66 4.57 -2.87
C ALA A 149 -4.96 5.74 -2.14
N GLU A 150 -4.05 6.44 -2.81
CA GLU A 150 -3.38 7.64 -2.28
C GLU A 150 -4.34 8.81 -2.04
N HIS A 151 -5.47 8.84 -2.75
CA HIS A 151 -6.47 9.92 -2.67
C HIS A 151 -7.70 9.55 -1.82
N SER A 152 -7.63 8.45 -1.07
CA SER A 152 -8.70 8.05 -0.16
C SER A 152 -8.85 9.04 1.00
N ASP A 153 -10.07 9.53 1.26
CA ASP A 153 -10.41 10.31 2.46
C ASP A 153 -10.25 9.47 3.76
N ASN A 154 -10.31 8.14 3.64
CA ASN A 154 -10.05 7.22 4.73
C ASN A 154 -8.60 6.70 4.64
N PRO A 155 -7.69 7.18 5.51
CA PRO A 155 -6.27 6.82 5.44
C PRO A 155 -6.02 5.34 5.67
N LEU A 156 -6.88 4.64 6.43
CA LEU A 156 -6.76 3.21 6.64
C LEU A 156 -7.15 2.43 5.38
N LEU A 157 -8.26 2.80 4.74
CA LEU A 157 -8.70 2.19 3.47
C LEU A 157 -7.63 2.35 2.39
N GLY A 158 -7.13 3.58 2.20
CA GLY A 158 -6.06 3.86 1.24
C GLY A 158 -4.76 3.11 1.54
N PHE A 159 -4.39 2.98 2.82
CA PHE A 159 -3.22 2.22 3.22
C PHE A 159 -3.36 0.72 2.90
N ILE A 160 -4.51 0.12 3.25
CA ILE A 160 -4.75 -1.32 3.05
C ILE A 160 -4.79 -1.67 1.57
N ILE A 161 -5.47 -0.86 0.74
CA ILE A 161 -5.51 -1.10 -0.72
C ILE A 161 -4.11 -0.99 -1.33
N ASP A 162 -3.37 0.08 -1.03
CA ASP A 162 -2.00 0.26 -1.51
C ASP A 162 -1.08 -0.89 -1.05
N PHE A 163 -1.23 -1.38 0.18
CA PHE A 163 -0.49 -2.53 0.67
C PHE A 163 -0.82 -3.81 -0.11
N MET A 164 -2.11 -4.09 -0.35
CA MET A 164 -2.54 -5.25 -1.14
C MET A 164 -2.05 -5.19 -2.59
N VAL A 165 -2.09 -4.03 -3.22
CA VAL A 165 -1.57 -3.81 -4.58
C VAL A 165 -0.07 -4.11 -4.65
N ASN A 166 0.71 -3.66 -3.67
CA ASN A 166 2.15 -3.97 -3.61
C ASN A 166 2.39 -5.46 -3.39
N LEU A 167 1.67 -6.11 -2.47
CA LEU A 167 1.77 -7.56 -2.27
C LEU A 167 1.44 -8.35 -3.54
N LEU A 168 0.38 -7.95 -4.25
CA LEU A 168 -0.01 -8.59 -5.49
C LEU A 168 1.05 -8.40 -6.58
N SER A 169 1.61 -7.20 -6.72
CA SER A 169 2.71 -6.93 -7.63
C SER A 169 3.91 -7.83 -7.36
N ASP A 170 4.33 -7.92 -6.09
CA ASP A 170 5.47 -8.75 -5.69
C ASP A 170 5.21 -10.24 -5.94
N LEU A 171 4.02 -10.75 -5.57
CA LEU A 171 3.63 -12.15 -5.78
C LEU A 171 3.55 -12.50 -7.28
N THR A 172 2.96 -11.63 -8.11
CA THR A 172 2.84 -11.87 -9.55
C THR A 172 4.19 -11.88 -10.24
N VAL A 173 5.10 -10.98 -9.84
CA VAL A 173 6.48 -10.95 -10.34
C VAL A 173 7.25 -12.19 -9.88
N TYR A 174 7.20 -12.54 -8.60
CA TYR A 174 7.89 -13.70 -8.04
C TYR A 174 7.43 -15.02 -8.67
N ARG A 175 6.11 -15.20 -8.82
CA ARG A 175 5.51 -16.41 -9.42
C ARG A 175 5.47 -16.39 -10.96
N ARG A 176 5.95 -15.32 -11.60
CA ARG A 176 5.91 -15.11 -13.04
C ARG A 176 4.51 -15.25 -13.65
N LEU A 177 3.48 -14.81 -12.94
CA LEU A 177 2.07 -14.92 -13.37
C LEU A 177 1.73 -14.02 -14.58
N TYR A 178 2.69 -13.29 -15.11
CA TYR A 178 2.62 -12.56 -16.37
C TYR A 178 3.04 -13.42 -17.59
N SER A 179 3.38 -14.69 -17.39
CA SER A 179 3.83 -15.60 -18.48
C SER A 179 2.98 -16.88 -18.50
N PRO A 180 2.27 -17.18 -19.62
CA PRO A 180 2.19 -16.42 -20.86
C PRO A 180 1.41 -15.10 -20.71
N PRO A 181 1.54 -14.15 -21.66
CA PRO A 181 0.75 -12.92 -21.67
C PRO A 181 -0.75 -13.20 -21.64
N ASN A 182 -1.48 -12.47 -20.78
CA ASN A 182 -2.93 -12.59 -20.68
C ASN A 182 -3.61 -11.42 -21.40
N ILE A 183 -3.76 -11.57 -22.73
CA ILE A 183 -4.33 -10.53 -23.61
C ILE A 183 -5.76 -10.14 -23.18
N GLU A 184 -6.54 -11.10 -22.69
CA GLU A 184 -7.91 -10.82 -22.25
C GLU A 184 -7.93 -9.97 -20.95
N LEU A 185 -7.07 -10.30 -20.00
CA LEU A 185 -6.89 -9.50 -18.78
C LEU A 185 -6.42 -8.08 -19.11
N TRP A 186 -5.42 -7.94 -19.99
CA TRP A 186 -4.93 -6.66 -20.46
C TRP A 186 -6.05 -5.83 -21.11
N LYS A 187 -6.82 -6.40 -22.05
CA LYS A 187 -7.87 -5.69 -22.78
C LYS A 187 -9.00 -5.26 -21.86
N GLN A 188 -9.61 -6.21 -21.14
CA GLN A 188 -10.75 -5.92 -20.25
C GLN A 188 -10.34 -4.99 -19.10
N GLY A 189 -9.15 -5.21 -18.51
CA GLY A 189 -8.63 -4.36 -17.45
C GLY A 189 -8.52 -2.90 -17.89
N ARG A 190 -7.92 -2.66 -19.04
CA ARG A 190 -7.75 -1.33 -19.61
C ARG A 190 -9.09 -0.66 -19.95
N ASP A 191 -10.04 -1.42 -20.50
CA ASP A 191 -11.35 -0.89 -20.86
C ASP A 191 -12.15 -0.49 -19.61
N HIS A 192 -12.13 -1.28 -18.55
CA HIS A 192 -12.73 -0.93 -17.25
C HIS A 192 -12.09 0.32 -16.66
N GLN A 193 -10.76 0.42 -16.66
CA GLN A 193 -10.04 1.57 -16.11
C GLN A 193 -10.39 2.87 -16.84
N LYS A 194 -10.53 2.83 -18.18
CA LYS A 194 -10.98 4.00 -18.97
C LYS A 194 -12.41 4.43 -18.62
N GLN A 195 -13.33 3.46 -18.49
CA GLN A 195 -14.71 3.74 -18.09
C GLN A 195 -14.77 4.28 -16.67
N LEU A 196 -13.92 3.76 -15.77
CA LEU A 196 -13.82 4.23 -14.40
C LEU A 196 -13.38 5.69 -14.35
N ILE A 197 -12.34 6.10 -15.10
CA ILE A 197 -11.91 7.51 -15.15
C ILE A 197 -13.07 8.41 -15.58
N ALA A 198 -13.85 8.00 -16.60
CA ALA A 198 -15.01 8.78 -17.04
C ALA A 198 -16.04 8.95 -15.91
N SER A 199 -16.39 7.87 -15.19
CA SER A 199 -17.33 7.92 -14.07
C SER A 199 -16.80 8.75 -12.90
N LEU A 200 -15.50 8.67 -12.60
CA LEU A 200 -14.86 9.50 -11.58
C LEU A 200 -14.93 11.00 -11.93
N ARG A 201 -14.71 11.33 -13.20
CA ARG A 201 -14.79 12.72 -13.69
C ARG A 201 -16.22 13.26 -13.67
N GLU A 202 -17.21 12.44 -14.03
CA GLU A 202 -18.63 12.77 -14.02
C GLU A 202 -19.22 12.86 -12.61
N GLY A 203 -18.52 12.33 -11.58
CA GLY A 203 -19.01 12.28 -10.20
C GLY A 203 -20.05 11.19 -9.95
N ASP A 204 -20.17 10.21 -10.86
CA ASP A 204 -21.11 9.10 -10.73
C ASP A 204 -20.51 7.97 -9.86
N GLY A 205 -20.71 8.07 -8.55
CA GLY A 205 -20.15 7.13 -7.58
C GLY A 205 -20.73 5.72 -7.68
N GLU A 206 -22.01 5.57 -8.02
CA GLU A 206 -22.62 4.24 -8.19
C GLU A 206 -22.08 3.53 -9.42
N ARG A 207 -21.93 4.26 -10.52
CA ARG A 207 -21.31 3.72 -11.72
C ARG A 207 -19.83 3.40 -11.52
N ALA A 208 -19.09 4.25 -10.83
CA ALA A 208 -17.68 3.99 -10.49
C ALA A 208 -17.52 2.72 -9.63
N ARG A 209 -18.41 2.52 -8.63
CA ARG A 209 -18.47 1.32 -7.79
C ARG A 209 -18.74 0.07 -8.62
N SER A 210 -19.75 0.11 -9.50
CA SER A 210 -20.12 -1.02 -10.36
C SER A 210 -18.97 -1.40 -11.30
N ILE A 211 -18.36 -0.43 -12.00
CA ILE A 211 -17.26 -0.68 -12.91
C ILE A 211 -16.05 -1.29 -12.17
N MET A 212 -15.71 -0.79 -10.97
CA MET A 212 -14.62 -1.35 -10.19
C MET A 212 -14.93 -2.77 -9.71
N SER A 213 -16.19 -3.07 -9.34
CA SER A 213 -16.62 -4.44 -8.99
C SER A 213 -16.41 -5.39 -10.16
N ASP A 214 -16.92 -5.04 -11.35
CA ASP A 214 -16.75 -5.84 -12.56
C ASP A 214 -15.27 -6.02 -12.94
N HIS A 215 -14.47 -4.97 -12.75
CA HIS A 215 -13.03 -5.01 -12.98
C HIS A 215 -12.34 -6.00 -12.03
N MET A 216 -12.64 -5.97 -10.75
CA MET A 216 -12.06 -6.87 -9.75
C MET A 216 -12.48 -8.32 -9.98
N GLU A 217 -13.76 -8.58 -10.29
CA GLU A 217 -14.25 -9.92 -10.60
C GLU A 217 -13.58 -10.51 -11.85
N THR A 218 -13.46 -9.72 -12.90
CA THR A 218 -12.79 -10.11 -14.14
C THR A 218 -11.31 -10.42 -13.88
N ALA A 219 -10.62 -9.52 -13.20
CA ALA A 219 -9.21 -9.70 -12.88
C ALA A 219 -8.98 -10.93 -11.99
N TRP A 220 -9.80 -11.14 -10.98
CA TRP A 220 -9.75 -12.33 -10.13
C TRP A 220 -9.91 -13.62 -10.93
N LYS A 221 -10.94 -13.70 -11.76
CA LYS A 221 -11.22 -14.89 -12.58
C LYS A 221 -10.05 -15.25 -13.50
N LEU A 222 -9.51 -14.25 -14.20
CA LEU A 222 -8.44 -14.46 -15.17
C LEU A 222 -7.09 -14.75 -14.50
N MET A 223 -6.77 -14.08 -13.38
CA MET A 223 -5.55 -14.35 -12.63
C MET A 223 -5.56 -15.74 -11.98
N ARG A 224 -6.70 -16.18 -11.44
CA ARG A 224 -6.85 -17.52 -10.89
C ARG A 224 -6.68 -18.60 -11.96
N GLN A 225 -7.26 -18.40 -13.13
CA GLN A 225 -7.07 -19.33 -14.25
C GLN A 225 -5.59 -19.44 -14.64
N GLN A 226 -4.90 -18.33 -14.72
CA GLN A 226 -3.47 -18.29 -15.04
C GLN A 226 -2.61 -18.97 -13.97
N GLU A 227 -2.91 -18.81 -12.68
CA GLU A 227 -2.24 -19.49 -11.57
C GLU A 227 -2.41 -21.02 -11.71
N LEU A 228 -3.62 -21.52 -11.97
CA LEU A 228 -3.89 -22.95 -12.19
C LEU A 228 -3.17 -23.52 -13.40
N GLU A 229 -3.11 -22.78 -14.51
CA GLU A 229 -2.37 -23.19 -15.70
C GLU A 229 -0.87 -23.32 -15.44
N MET A 230 -0.30 -22.43 -14.62
CA MET A 230 1.11 -22.51 -14.24
C MET A 230 1.39 -23.69 -13.32
N GLU A 231 0.54 -23.91 -12.31
CA GLU A 231 0.70 -25.07 -11.40
C GLU A 231 0.63 -26.40 -12.17
N SER A 232 -0.24 -26.51 -13.16
CA SER A 232 -0.35 -27.72 -13.99
C SER A 232 0.88 -27.99 -14.84
N ARG A 233 1.64 -26.99 -15.24
CA ARG A 233 2.89 -27.15 -16.01
C ARG A 233 4.03 -27.73 -15.17
N PHE A 234 4.13 -27.34 -13.88
CA PHE A 234 5.14 -27.87 -12.97
C PHE A 234 4.92 -29.34 -12.59
N ILE A 235 3.71 -29.86 -12.78
CA ILE A 235 3.38 -31.28 -12.50
C ILE A 235 3.65 -32.16 -13.73
N SER A 236 3.77 -31.56 -14.91
CA SER A 236 3.92 -32.27 -16.22
C SER A 236 5.37 -32.38 -16.69
N GLU A 237 6.33 -31.74 -16.03
CA GLU A 237 7.78 -31.86 -16.23
C GLU A 237 8.41 -32.76 -15.15
#